data_6e509e8402305215121aa7ccefee3589
#
_entry.id   6e509e8402305215121aa7ccefee3589
#
_cell.length_a   1.000
_cell.length_b   1.000
_cell.length_c   1.000
_cell.angle_alpha   90.00
_cell.angle_beta   90.00
_cell.angle_gamma   90.00
#
_symmetry.space_group_name_H-M   'P 1'
#
loop_
_entity.id
_entity.type
_entity.pdbx_description
1 polymer ?
#
loop_
_entity_poly.entity_id
_entity_poly.type
_entity_poly.pdbx_seq_one_letter_code
_entity_poly.pdbx_strand_id
1 'polypeptide(L)'
;MKKLYVTLFSALFLGGAICASCTDKKDASAEEVINTIHKVNNYWQTNHPEHGRSFWDNAAYHTGNMEAYFLTKQPEYLEYSKAWAEHNEWKGAKSDHKENWKYSYGESDDYVLFGDYQICFQTYADLYTVKPDSGKIARAREVMEYQMSTDKNDYWWWADGLYMVMPVMTKMYKLTGNPLYLEKLHEYWTYANSIMYDSEEGLYYRDGKYIYPKHKSVNGKKDFWARGDGWVLAALAKVLKDLPETDQYRQEYIDRFQTMAKSVAACQQPEGYWTRSMLDPEHAPGPETSGTAFFTYGLLWGMNNGLLDKATYQPVVMKAWNYLTTVALQPDGRIGYVQPIGEKAIPGQVVDANS
;
A
#
# COMPACT_ATOMS: atom_id res chain seq x y z
N MET A 1 3.01 9.65 37.50
CA MET A 1 2.21 8.93 38.51
C MET A 1 0.77 9.39 38.41
N LYS A 2 -0.11 8.63 37.73
CA LYS A 2 -1.58 8.75 37.87
C LYS A 2 -2.13 7.35 37.92
N LYS A 3 -2.92 7.11 38.97
CA LYS A 3 -3.38 5.83 39.47
C LYS A 3 -4.49 5.22 38.61
N LEU A 4 -4.39 3.93 38.45
CA LEU A 4 -5.38 2.98 37.94
C LEU A 4 -6.54 2.89 38.93
N TYR A 5 -7.79 2.95 38.46
CA TYR A 5 -8.97 2.53 39.22
C TYR A 5 -9.53 1.26 38.60
N VAL A 6 -9.44 0.19 39.39
CA VAL A 6 -10.16 -1.07 39.20
C VAL A 6 -11.46 -0.96 39.95
N THR A 7 -12.60 -1.25 39.31
CA THR A 7 -13.86 -1.46 40.00
C THR A 7 -14.40 -2.85 39.62
N LEU A 8 -14.35 -3.74 40.59
CA LEU A 8 -15.08 -5.03 40.56
C LEU A 8 -16.58 -4.79 40.69
N PHE A 9 -17.38 -5.51 39.91
CA PHE A 9 -18.74 -5.85 40.29
C PHE A 9 -18.99 -7.33 39.98
N SER A 10 -19.24 -8.10 41.06
CA SER A 10 -19.66 -9.50 41.04
C SER A 10 -21.19 -9.55 41.04
N ALA A 11 -21.77 -10.32 40.14
CA ALA A 11 -23.11 -10.90 40.38
C ALA A 11 -23.22 -12.23 39.62
N LEU A 12 -23.43 -13.30 40.38
CA LEU A 12 -23.80 -14.64 39.93
C LEU A 12 -25.19 -14.64 39.28
N PHE A 13 -25.32 -15.35 38.13
CA PHE A 13 -26.52 -16.13 37.86
C PHE A 13 -26.17 -17.37 37.02
N LEU A 14 -26.56 -18.53 37.52
CA LEU A 14 -26.48 -19.83 36.83
C LEU A 14 -27.53 -19.90 35.72
N GLY A 15 -27.11 -20.39 34.56
CA GLY A 15 -28.01 -20.78 33.50
C GLY A 15 -27.21 -21.37 32.36
N GLY A 16 -27.11 -22.70 32.27
CA GLY A 16 -26.29 -23.38 31.27
C GLY A 16 -26.82 -23.20 29.84
N ALA A 17 -25.93 -22.84 28.94
CA ALA A 17 -25.98 -23.17 27.51
C ALA A 17 -24.54 -23.27 27.03
N ILE A 18 -24.20 -24.42 26.46
CA ILE A 18 -22.93 -24.71 25.84
C ILE A 18 -22.85 -23.79 24.61
N CYS A 19 -22.09 -22.73 24.70
CA CYS A 19 -21.66 -21.94 23.52
C CYS A 19 -20.21 -22.26 23.24
N ALA A 20 -19.97 -22.68 21.99
CA ALA A 20 -18.68 -22.98 21.46
C ALA A 20 -17.67 -21.84 21.78
N SER A 21 -16.47 -22.25 22.19
CA SER A 21 -15.37 -21.39 22.59
C SER A 21 -15.08 -20.32 21.52
N CYS A 22 -15.55 -19.10 21.73
CA CYS A 22 -14.87 -17.93 21.23
C CYS A 22 -13.57 -17.85 22.02
N THR A 23 -12.48 -18.38 21.49
CA THR A 23 -11.15 -18.02 21.96
C THR A 23 -10.97 -16.53 21.64
N ASP A 24 -10.99 -15.69 22.69
CA ASP A 24 -10.51 -14.31 22.58
C ASP A 24 -9.10 -14.35 22.00
N LYS A 25 -8.97 -14.11 20.68
CA LYS A 25 -7.67 -13.99 20.05
C LYS A 25 -7.07 -12.68 20.57
N LYS A 26 -6.10 -12.82 21.45
CA LYS A 26 -5.31 -11.73 21.99
C LYS A 26 -4.64 -10.98 20.84
N ASP A 27 -4.62 -9.64 20.90
CA ASP A 27 -3.84 -8.80 19.99
C ASP A 27 -2.39 -9.31 19.93
N ALA A 28 -1.77 -9.26 18.74
CA ALA A 28 -0.35 -9.62 18.62
C ALA A 28 0.50 -8.70 19.50
N SER A 29 1.44 -9.28 20.22
CA SER A 29 2.38 -8.50 21.01
C SER A 29 3.34 -7.72 20.09
N ALA A 30 3.91 -6.62 20.58
CA ALA A 30 4.93 -5.87 19.84
C ALA A 30 6.13 -6.76 19.46
N GLU A 31 6.50 -7.70 20.31
CA GLU A 31 7.57 -8.65 20.05
C GLU A 31 7.24 -9.60 18.89
N GLU A 32 6.02 -10.15 18.85
CA GLU A 32 5.56 -11.00 17.74
C GLU A 32 5.57 -10.26 16.41
N VAL A 33 5.13 -8.99 16.39
CA VAL A 33 5.16 -8.13 15.21
C VAL A 33 6.59 -7.91 14.74
N ILE A 34 7.49 -7.52 15.65
CA ILE A 34 8.90 -7.27 15.33
C ILE A 34 9.57 -8.55 14.81
N ASN A 35 9.36 -9.69 15.45
CA ASN A 35 9.89 -10.97 15.01
C ASN A 35 9.39 -11.37 13.61
N THR A 36 8.13 -11.08 13.30
CA THR A 36 7.56 -11.28 11.96
C THR A 36 8.26 -10.39 10.93
N ILE A 37 8.45 -9.10 11.24
CA ILE A 37 9.18 -8.16 10.37
C ILE A 37 10.60 -8.67 10.12
N HIS A 38 11.34 -9.07 11.17
CA HIS A 38 12.68 -9.62 11.03
C HIS A 38 12.72 -10.85 10.13
N LYS A 39 11.79 -11.79 10.34
CA LYS A 39 11.74 -13.03 9.57
C LYS A 39 11.54 -12.78 8.08
N VAL A 40 10.60 -11.90 7.72
CA VAL A 40 10.28 -11.56 6.34
C VAL A 40 11.44 -10.78 5.68
N ASN A 41 11.98 -9.78 6.37
CA ASN A 41 13.09 -8.98 5.84
C ASN A 41 14.37 -9.81 5.68
N ASN A 42 14.69 -10.67 6.65
CA ASN A 42 15.86 -11.55 6.55
C ASN A 42 15.75 -12.49 5.34
N TYR A 43 14.55 -13.06 5.11
CA TYR A 43 14.33 -13.88 3.91
C TYR A 43 14.58 -13.07 2.63
N TRP A 44 13.98 -11.89 2.50
CA TRP A 44 14.12 -11.06 1.31
C TRP A 44 15.58 -10.67 1.07
N GLN A 45 16.24 -10.08 2.06
CA GLN A 45 17.61 -9.56 1.93
C GLN A 45 18.63 -10.66 1.66
N THR A 46 18.45 -11.85 2.25
CA THR A 46 19.32 -13.01 2.01
C THR A 46 19.16 -13.55 0.59
N ASN A 47 17.94 -13.54 0.04
CA ASN A 47 17.67 -14.11 -1.29
C ASN A 47 17.79 -13.06 -2.42
N HIS A 48 17.98 -11.79 -2.10
CA HIS A 48 18.19 -10.70 -3.06
C HIS A 48 19.44 -9.89 -2.72
N PRO A 49 20.64 -10.53 -2.73
CA PRO A 49 21.89 -9.83 -2.43
C PRO A 49 22.27 -8.82 -3.52
N GLU A 50 21.81 -9.06 -4.74
CA GLU A 50 21.88 -8.09 -5.83
C GLU A 50 20.88 -6.97 -5.57
N HIS A 51 21.31 -5.72 -5.71
CA HIS A 51 20.44 -4.59 -5.33
C HIS A 51 19.26 -4.38 -6.25
N GLY A 52 19.23 -4.95 -7.44
CA GLY A 52 18.14 -4.80 -8.39
C GLY A 52 17.95 -3.38 -8.92
N ARG A 53 17.07 -3.25 -9.89
CA ARG A 53 16.73 -1.97 -10.54
C ARG A 53 15.80 -1.09 -9.69
N SER A 54 15.73 0.21 -9.99
CA SER A 54 14.85 1.16 -9.31
C SER A 54 13.39 1.13 -9.76
N PHE A 55 12.97 0.12 -10.50
CA PHE A 55 11.60 -0.07 -10.98
C PHE A 55 10.70 -0.59 -9.85
N TRP A 56 9.38 -0.49 -10.03
CA TRP A 56 8.39 -0.77 -8.98
C TRP A 56 8.55 -2.12 -8.29
N ASP A 57 8.94 -3.15 -9.04
CA ASP A 57 9.08 -4.54 -8.57
C ASP A 57 10.09 -4.70 -7.41
N ASN A 58 11.14 -3.88 -7.39
CA ASN A 58 12.10 -3.80 -6.29
C ASN A 58 11.79 -2.61 -5.37
N ALA A 59 11.45 -1.45 -5.93
CA ALA A 59 11.26 -0.23 -5.16
C ALA A 59 10.12 -0.35 -4.13
N ALA A 60 9.06 -1.13 -4.42
CA ALA A 60 7.96 -1.38 -3.48
C ALA A 60 8.45 -2.02 -2.18
N TYR A 61 9.37 -2.99 -2.24
CA TYR A 61 10.00 -3.57 -1.06
C TYR A 61 10.70 -2.51 -0.21
N HIS A 62 11.49 -1.63 -0.84
CA HIS A 62 12.25 -0.61 -0.12
C HIS A 62 11.36 0.42 0.58
N THR A 63 10.15 0.70 0.08
CA THR A 63 9.19 1.56 0.80
C THR A 63 8.77 0.92 2.12
N GLY A 64 8.52 -0.39 2.15
CA GLY A 64 8.19 -1.16 3.36
C GLY A 64 9.40 -1.33 4.29
N ASN A 65 10.58 -1.58 3.74
CA ASN A 65 11.82 -1.71 4.51
C ASN A 65 12.19 -0.43 5.26
N MET A 66 11.93 0.76 4.68
CA MET A 66 12.12 2.02 5.38
C MET A 66 11.10 2.21 6.52
N GLU A 67 9.85 1.78 6.36
CA GLU A 67 8.88 1.79 7.48
C GLU A 67 9.33 0.83 8.60
N ALA A 68 9.84 -0.36 8.26
CA ALA A 68 10.44 -1.29 9.21
C ALA A 68 11.65 -0.67 9.95
N TYR A 69 12.52 0.04 9.24
CA TYR A 69 13.61 0.81 9.85
C TYR A 69 13.10 1.89 10.80
N PHE A 70 12.12 2.67 10.41
CA PHE A 70 11.57 3.73 11.26
C PHE A 70 10.93 3.16 12.53
N LEU A 71 10.35 1.97 12.47
CA LEU A 71 9.76 1.30 13.61
C LEU A 71 10.82 0.67 14.53
N THR A 72 11.76 -0.11 13.96
CA THR A 72 12.67 -0.98 14.71
C THR A 72 14.02 -0.36 15.00
N LYS A 73 14.43 0.63 14.20
CA LYS A 73 15.77 1.25 14.18
C LYS A 73 16.91 0.27 13.90
N GLN A 74 16.61 -0.86 13.29
CA GLN A 74 17.63 -1.83 12.90
C GLN A 74 18.50 -1.28 11.76
N PRO A 75 19.81 -1.13 11.96
CA PRO A 75 20.68 -0.48 10.98
C PRO A 75 20.78 -1.24 9.66
N GLU A 76 20.65 -2.56 9.67
CA GLU A 76 20.68 -3.40 8.47
C GLU A 76 19.60 -3.02 7.46
N TYR A 77 18.42 -2.61 7.89
CA TYR A 77 17.34 -2.18 6.99
C TYR A 77 17.67 -0.85 6.30
N LEU A 78 18.26 0.06 7.05
CA LEU A 78 18.73 1.34 6.50
C LEU A 78 19.84 1.13 5.47
N GLU A 79 20.87 0.35 5.83
CA GLU A 79 22.02 0.13 4.96
C GLU A 79 21.63 -0.64 3.70
N TYR A 80 20.71 -1.60 3.78
CA TYR A 80 20.23 -2.33 2.62
C TYR A 80 19.49 -1.40 1.61
N SER A 81 18.57 -0.55 2.08
CA SER A 81 17.88 0.41 1.21
C SER A 81 18.81 1.51 0.69
N LYS A 82 19.78 1.93 1.49
CA LYS A 82 20.80 2.89 1.05
C LYS A 82 21.71 2.32 -0.04
N ALA A 83 22.19 1.09 0.12
CA ALA A 83 23.02 0.42 -0.89
C ALA A 83 22.27 0.26 -2.23
N TRP A 84 20.97 -0.10 -2.18
CA TRP A 84 20.11 -0.14 -3.36
C TRP A 84 19.96 1.25 -4.02
N ALA A 85 19.76 2.31 -3.23
CA ALA A 85 19.65 3.67 -3.77
C ALA A 85 20.96 4.15 -4.41
N GLU A 86 22.11 3.85 -3.79
CA GLU A 86 23.45 4.16 -4.32
C GLU A 86 23.73 3.37 -5.61
N HIS A 87 23.39 2.07 -5.67
CA HIS A 87 23.48 1.25 -6.87
C HIS A 87 22.69 1.84 -8.05
N ASN A 88 21.52 2.38 -7.77
CA ASN A 88 20.66 3.03 -8.77
C ASN A 88 20.98 4.52 -9.00
N GLU A 89 22.09 5.03 -8.44
CA GLU A 89 22.53 6.42 -8.61
C GLU A 89 21.48 7.44 -8.18
N TRP A 90 20.60 7.09 -7.25
CA TRP A 90 19.46 7.89 -6.79
C TRP A 90 18.51 8.29 -7.93
N LYS A 91 18.44 7.46 -8.98
CA LYS A 91 17.58 7.67 -10.17
C LYS A 91 16.49 6.58 -10.23
N GLY A 92 15.38 6.93 -10.89
CA GLY A 92 14.44 5.99 -11.49
C GLY A 92 14.91 5.59 -12.88
N ALA A 93 14.12 5.90 -13.92
CA ALA A 93 14.61 5.83 -15.30
C ALA A 93 15.73 6.87 -15.54
N LYS A 94 16.73 6.52 -16.34
CA LYS A 94 18.01 7.22 -16.38
C LYS A 94 18.17 8.26 -17.49
N SER A 95 17.23 8.34 -18.45
CA SER A 95 17.32 9.30 -19.55
C SER A 95 17.36 10.74 -19.06
N ASP A 96 18.35 11.50 -19.49
CA ASP A 96 18.48 12.94 -19.22
C ASP A 96 17.89 13.80 -20.38
N HIS A 97 17.38 13.17 -21.45
CA HIS A 97 16.77 13.80 -22.62
C HIS A 97 15.28 14.07 -22.37
N LYS A 98 14.96 15.23 -21.78
CA LYS A 98 13.60 15.61 -21.36
C LYS A 98 12.58 15.59 -22.50
N GLU A 99 13.00 15.87 -23.72
CA GLU A 99 12.18 15.81 -24.93
C GLU A 99 11.65 14.42 -25.27
N ASN A 100 12.30 13.36 -24.73
CA ASN A 100 11.94 11.96 -24.94
C ASN A 100 11.18 11.36 -23.74
N TRP A 101 11.00 12.10 -22.64
CA TRP A 101 10.40 11.55 -21.43
C TRP A 101 8.94 11.14 -21.63
N LYS A 102 8.63 9.90 -21.24
CA LYS A 102 7.34 9.23 -21.42
C LYS A 102 6.72 8.86 -20.08
N TYR A 103 5.38 8.75 -20.06
CA TYR A 103 4.59 8.33 -18.90
C TYR A 103 3.56 7.22 -19.21
N SER A 104 3.51 6.71 -20.43
CA SER A 104 2.79 5.50 -20.77
C SER A 104 3.48 4.27 -20.16
N TYR A 105 2.90 3.08 -20.31
CA TYR A 105 3.58 1.85 -19.92
C TYR A 105 4.84 1.60 -20.76
N GLY A 106 5.94 1.27 -20.08
CA GLY A 106 7.19 0.88 -20.72
C GLY A 106 8.36 0.79 -19.73
N GLU A 107 9.40 0.06 -20.10
CA GLU A 107 10.51 -0.29 -19.21
C GLU A 107 11.89 0.23 -19.68
N SER A 108 11.94 1.14 -20.67
CA SER A 108 13.21 1.76 -21.06
C SER A 108 13.49 3.04 -20.26
N ASP A 109 14.73 3.52 -20.31
CA ASP A 109 15.19 4.72 -19.61
C ASP A 109 14.43 6.01 -19.97
N ASP A 110 13.71 6.05 -21.09
CA ASP A 110 12.89 7.21 -21.47
C ASP A 110 11.57 7.32 -20.68
N TYR A 111 11.17 6.30 -19.96
CA TYR A 111 9.91 6.32 -19.18
C TYR A 111 10.05 7.02 -17.81
N VAL A 112 10.75 8.15 -17.81
CA VAL A 112 11.07 8.94 -16.62
C VAL A 112 9.83 9.44 -15.88
N LEU A 113 8.76 9.75 -16.61
CA LEU A 113 7.50 10.26 -16.04
C LEU A 113 6.50 9.14 -15.72
N PHE A 114 6.88 7.86 -15.89
CA PHE A 114 6.04 6.73 -15.57
C PHE A 114 6.18 6.38 -14.07
N GLY A 115 5.06 6.28 -13.36
CA GLY A 115 5.04 6.09 -11.91
C GLY A 115 5.85 4.89 -11.42
N ASP A 116 5.93 3.82 -12.21
CA ASP A 116 6.71 2.63 -11.88
C ASP A 116 8.22 2.91 -11.75
N TYR A 117 8.72 3.99 -12.34
CA TYR A 117 10.08 4.49 -12.12
C TYR A 117 10.14 5.62 -11.08
N GLN A 118 9.00 6.17 -10.65
CA GLN A 118 8.96 7.26 -9.68
C GLN A 118 8.79 6.77 -8.23
N ILE A 119 8.31 5.56 -8.01
CA ILE A 119 8.11 4.99 -6.67
C ILE A 119 9.40 4.99 -5.84
N CYS A 120 10.58 4.79 -6.44
CA CYS A 120 11.87 4.81 -5.76
C CYS A 120 12.12 6.13 -5.02
N PHE A 121 11.53 7.23 -5.49
CA PHE A 121 11.65 8.54 -4.85
C PHE A 121 11.04 8.58 -3.45
N GLN A 122 10.09 7.70 -3.13
CA GLN A 122 9.60 7.56 -1.74
C GLN A 122 10.76 7.16 -0.82
N THR A 123 11.50 6.12 -1.18
CA THR A 123 12.64 5.61 -0.42
C THR A 123 13.78 6.63 -0.36
N TYR A 124 14.07 7.32 -1.47
CA TYR A 124 15.12 8.34 -1.51
C TYR A 124 14.81 9.54 -0.60
N ALA A 125 13.54 9.96 -0.56
CA ALA A 125 13.07 10.98 0.37
C ALA A 125 13.21 10.53 1.84
N ASP A 126 12.87 9.27 2.15
CA ASP A 126 13.03 8.72 3.49
C ASP A 126 14.51 8.64 3.91
N LEU A 127 15.39 8.20 3.02
CA LEU A 127 16.85 8.18 3.24
C LEU A 127 17.44 9.60 3.38
N TYR A 128 16.90 10.58 2.69
CA TYR A 128 17.25 11.99 2.88
C TYR A 128 16.87 12.45 4.29
N THR A 129 15.67 12.09 4.76
CA THR A 129 15.20 12.47 6.09
C THR A 129 16.10 11.92 7.21
N VAL A 130 16.65 10.71 7.02
CA VAL A 130 17.58 10.10 7.99
C VAL A 130 18.94 10.82 8.01
N LYS A 131 19.48 11.11 6.83
CA LYS A 131 20.75 11.82 6.67
C LYS A 131 20.67 12.74 5.46
N PRO A 132 20.40 14.02 5.64
CA PRO A 132 20.26 14.98 4.54
C PRO A 132 21.53 15.06 3.67
N ASP A 133 21.31 14.90 2.35
CA ASP A 133 22.26 15.12 1.29
C ASP A 133 21.46 15.43 0.01
N SER A 134 21.65 16.58 -0.57
CA SER A 134 20.87 17.08 -1.72
C SER A 134 20.94 16.14 -2.93
N GLY A 135 22.02 15.40 -3.11
CA GLY A 135 22.18 14.42 -4.18
C GLY A 135 21.12 13.32 -4.15
N LYS A 136 20.64 12.92 -2.94
CA LYS A 136 19.64 11.87 -2.78
C LYS A 136 18.28 12.17 -3.38
N ILE A 137 17.90 13.45 -3.43
CA ILE A 137 16.58 13.89 -3.92
C ILE A 137 16.68 14.77 -5.18
N ALA A 138 17.87 14.99 -5.72
CA ALA A 138 18.08 15.87 -6.87
C ALA A 138 17.28 15.38 -8.09
N ARG A 139 17.35 14.07 -8.40
CA ARG A 139 16.60 13.50 -9.53
C ARG A 139 15.09 13.48 -9.27
N ALA A 140 14.65 13.12 -8.09
CA ALA A 140 13.25 13.17 -7.71
C ALA A 140 12.68 14.59 -7.92
N ARG A 141 13.41 15.59 -7.45
CA ARG A 141 13.04 16.99 -7.61
C ARG A 141 12.96 17.38 -9.09
N GLU A 142 13.98 17.08 -9.87
CA GLU A 142 14.03 17.39 -11.30
C GLU A 142 12.83 16.79 -12.05
N VAL A 143 12.56 15.51 -11.83
CA VAL A 143 11.49 14.77 -12.51
C VAL A 143 10.11 15.29 -12.12
N MET A 144 9.87 15.47 -10.82
CA MET A 144 8.57 15.93 -10.35
C MET A 144 8.31 17.39 -10.72
N GLU A 145 9.31 18.28 -10.62
CA GLU A 145 9.16 19.68 -11.04
C GLU A 145 8.93 19.80 -12.55
N TYR A 146 9.59 18.97 -13.36
CA TYR A 146 9.30 18.92 -14.81
C TYR A 146 7.86 18.44 -15.07
N GLN A 147 7.42 17.35 -14.46
CA GLN A 147 6.07 16.83 -14.60
C GLN A 147 5.02 17.89 -14.22
N MET A 148 5.22 18.58 -13.11
CA MET A 148 4.32 19.64 -12.63
C MET A 148 4.31 20.89 -13.50
N SER A 149 5.35 21.12 -14.30
CA SER A 149 5.45 22.26 -15.22
C SER A 149 4.69 22.08 -16.53
N THR A 150 4.18 20.88 -16.80
CA THR A 150 3.40 20.59 -18.02
C THR A 150 1.91 20.86 -17.81
N ASP A 151 1.18 21.03 -18.92
CA ASP A 151 -0.29 21.20 -18.90
C ASP A 151 -1.05 19.87 -18.75
N LYS A 152 -0.34 18.75 -18.62
CA LYS A 152 -0.95 17.41 -18.51
C LYS A 152 -1.33 17.10 -17.09
N ASN A 153 -2.45 16.37 -16.92
CA ASN A 153 -2.92 15.86 -15.63
C ASN A 153 -3.21 14.35 -15.64
N ASP A 154 -2.97 13.68 -16.77
CA ASP A 154 -3.32 12.28 -17.03
C ASP A 154 -2.19 11.28 -16.71
N TYR A 155 -1.22 11.69 -15.89
CA TYR A 155 -0.07 10.86 -15.52
C TYR A 155 -0.44 9.59 -14.75
N TRP A 156 -1.50 9.64 -13.92
CA TRP A 156 -1.89 8.53 -13.04
C TRP A 156 -3.15 7.85 -13.55
N TRP A 157 -3.01 7.15 -14.67
CA TRP A 157 -4.10 6.52 -15.41
C TRP A 157 -4.43 5.09 -14.95
N TRP A 158 -3.72 4.56 -13.91
CA TRP A 158 -3.95 3.23 -13.36
C TRP A 158 -3.82 3.26 -11.82
N ALA A 159 -4.54 2.34 -11.14
CA ALA A 159 -4.66 2.32 -9.68
C ALA A 159 -3.32 2.19 -8.96
N ASP A 160 -2.43 1.34 -9.48
CA ASP A 160 -1.09 1.12 -8.91
C ASP A 160 -0.28 2.43 -8.89
N GLY A 161 -0.42 3.26 -9.93
CA GLY A 161 0.27 4.56 -10.04
C GLY A 161 -0.03 5.51 -8.88
N LEU A 162 -1.20 5.40 -8.27
CA LEU A 162 -1.54 6.20 -7.08
C LEU A 162 -0.61 5.88 -5.91
N TYR A 163 -0.30 4.61 -5.67
CA TYR A 163 0.69 4.23 -4.65
C TYR A 163 2.11 4.64 -5.04
N MET A 164 2.44 4.51 -6.33
CA MET A 164 3.78 4.83 -6.81
C MET A 164 4.12 6.29 -6.53
N VAL A 165 3.20 7.22 -6.79
CA VAL A 165 3.57 8.65 -6.89
C VAL A 165 2.88 9.57 -5.87
N MET A 166 1.64 9.32 -5.44
CA MET A 166 1.00 10.22 -4.46
C MET A 166 1.85 10.45 -3.20
N PRO A 167 2.48 9.42 -2.58
CA PRO A 167 3.35 9.63 -1.43
C PRO A 167 4.64 10.39 -1.76
N VAL A 168 5.12 10.35 -3.01
CA VAL A 168 6.26 11.18 -3.44
C VAL A 168 5.91 12.66 -3.34
N MET A 169 4.69 13.04 -3.78
CA MET A 169 4.23 14.43 -3.75
C MET A 169 4.20 14.98 -2.32
N THR A 170 3.62 14.24 -1.38
CA THR A 170 3.56 14.69 0.03
C THR A 170 4.93 14.72 0.69
N LYS A 171 5.80 13.74 0.42
CA LYS A 171 7.17 13.73 0.92
C LYS A 171 7.99 14.91 0.35
N MET A 172 7.91 15.17 -0.94
CA MET A 172 8.61 16.30 -1.57
C MET A 172 8.09 17.64 -1.05
N TYR A 173 6.78 17.79 -0.82
CA TYR A 173 6.24 18.95 -0.12
C TYR A 173 6.90 19.15 1.25
N LYS A 174 6.95 18.11 2.08
CA LYS A 174 7.58 18.18 3.42
C LYS A 174 9.05 18.57 3.36
N LEU A 175 9.78 18.14 2.34
CA LEU A 175 11.21 18.43 2.19
C LEU A 175 11.49 19.80 1.59
N THR A 176 10.61 20.33 0.75
CA THR A 176 10.85 21.56 -0.02
C THR A 176 10.01 22.75 0.41
N GLY A 177 8.87 22.51 1.06
CA GLY A 177 7.86 23.53 1.39
C GLY A 177 7.13 24.10 0.18
N ASN A 178 7.31 23.53 -1.03
CA ASN A 178 6.67 24.02 -2.26
C ASN A 178 5.21 23.55 -2.33
N PRO A 179 4.20 24.45 -2.23
CA PRO A 179 2.79 24.07 -2.23
C PRO A 179 2.32 23.45 -3.54
N LEU A 180 3.02 23.70 -4.65
CA LEU A 180 2.66 23.14 -5.96
C LEU A 180 2.59 21.61 -5.95
N TYR A 181 3.37 20.93 -5.10
CA TYR A 181 3.27 19.48 -4.93
C TYR A 181 1.89 19.04 -4.45
N LEU A 182 1.27 19.77 -3.53
CA LEU A 182 -0.06 19.42 -3.01
C LEU A 182 -1.17 19.81 -4.00
N GLU A 183 -1.04 20.92 -4.69
CA GLU A 183 -1.96 21.33 -5.75
C GLU A 183 -1.99 20.29 -6.89
N LYS A 184 -0.83 19.88 -7.37
CA LYS A 184 -0.71 18.87 -8.44
C LYS A 184 -1.05 17.46 -7.98
N LEU A 185 -0.80 17.12 -6.72
CA LEU A 185 -1.30 15.89 -6.11
C LEU A 185 -2.82 15.79 -6.24
N HIS A 186 -3.54 16.85 -5.88
CA HIS A 186 -5.00 16.88 -5.96
C HIS A 186 -5.49 16.89 -7.42
N GLU A 187 -4.85 17.64 -8.31
CA GLU A 187 -5.19 17.68 -9.73
C GLU A 187 -5.07 16.28 -10.38
N TYR A 188 -3.95 15.60 -10.21
CA TYR A 188 -3.71 14.28 -10.80
C TYR A 188 -4.58 13.19 -10.16
N TRP A 189 -4.80 13.26 -8.85
CA TRP A 189 -5.73 12.37 -8.16
C TRP A 189 -7.18 12.57 -8.61
N THR A 190 -7.62 13.80 -8.85
CA THR A 190 -8.95 14.10 -9.38
C THR A 190 -9.15 13.49 -10.77
N TYR A 191 -8.14 13.61 -11.65
CA TYR A 191 -8.18 12.92 -12.94
C TYR A 191 -8.28 11.39 -12.77
N ALA A 192 -7.42 10.79 -11.95
CA ALA A 192 -7.44 9.35 -11.69
C ALA A 192 -8.79 8.87 -11.18
N ASN A 193 -9.41 9.63 -10.26
CA ASN A 193 -10.77 9.34 -9.76
C ASN A 193 -11.82 9.38 -10.88
N SER A 194 -11.70 10.33 -11.79
CA SER A 194 -12.69 10.50 -12.89
C SER A 194 -12.74 9.30 -13.83
N ILE A 195 -11.66 8.53 -13.92
CA ILE A 195 -11.54 7.38 -14.82
C ILE A 195 -11.61 6.02 -14.14
N MET A 196 -11.34 5.92 -12.84
CA MET A 196 -11.20 4.61 -12.19
C MET A 196 -12.13 4.40 -10.99
N TYR A 197 -12.58 5.48 -10.34
CA TYR A 197 -13.37 5.33 -9.12
C TYR A 197 -14.84 5.01 -9.41
N ASP A 198 -15.33 3.93 -8.82
CA ASP A 198 -16.74 3.58 -8.81
C ASP A 198 -17.39 4.08 -7.51
N SER A 199 -18.22 5.12 -7.60
CA SER A 199 -18.84 5.73 -6.42
C SER A 199 -19.96 4.89 -5.79
N GLU A 200 -20.52 3.92 -6.50
CA GLU A 200 -21.52 3.00 -5.98
C GLU A 200 -20.87 1.96 -5.06
N GLU A 201 -19.74 1.39 -5.50
CA GLU A 201 -19.03 0.36 -4.75
C GLU A 201 -17.98 0.93 -3.78
N GLY A 202 -17.53 2.18 -3.99
CA GLY A 202 -16.47 2.79 -3.20
C GLY A 202 -15.09 2.18 -3.44
N LEU A 203 -14.87 1.61 -4.63
CA LEU A 203 -13.67 0.89 -5.04
C LEU A 203 -13.13 1.45 -6.36
N TYR A 204 -11.93 0.99 -6.75
CA TYR A 204 -11.24 1.42 -7.96
C TYR A 204 -11.11 0.29 -8.97
N TYR A 205 -11.53 0.53 -10.21
CA TYR A 205 -11.06 -0.28 -11.33
C TYR A 205 -9.56 -0.08 -11.52
N ARG A 206 -8.86 -1.09 -12.01
CA ARG A 206 -7.41 -1.00 -12.20
C ARG A 206 -7.01 0.12 -13.16
N ASP A 207 -7.74 0.27 -14.27
CA ASP A 207 -7.63 1.35 -15.24
C ASP A 207 -8.87 1.38 -16.16
N GLY A 208 -8.89 2.32 -17.13
CA GLY A 208 -10.00 2.50 -18.07
C GLY A 208 -10.33 1.29 -18.96
N LYS A 209 -9.50 0.24 -19.03
CA LYS A 209 -9.79 -1.01 -19.74
C LYS A 209 -10.76 -1.90 -18.95
N TYR A 210 -10.77 -1.78 -17.61
CA TYR A 210 -11.46 -2.68 -16.70
C TYR A 210 -12.78 -2.13 -16.15
N ILE A 211 -13.25 -0.98 -16.64
CA ILE A 211 -14.51 -0.36 -16.20
C ILE A 211 -15.70 -1.20 -16.66
N TYR A 212 -16.63 -1.49 -15.75
CA TYR A 212 -17.90 -2.14 -16.05
C TYR A 212 -18.78 -1.25 -16.96
N PRO A 213 -19.55 -1.80 -17.93
CA PRO A 213 -19.69 -3.22 -18.28
C PRO A 213 -18.69 -3.72 -19.32
N LYS A 214 -17.70 -2.92 -19.73
CA LYS A 214 -16.68 -3.28 -20.73
C LYS A 214 -15.85 -4.49 -20.26
N HIS A 215 -15.51 -4.53 -18.98
CA HIS A 215 -14.92 -5.66 -18.29
C HIS A 215 -15.83 -6.11 -17.15
N LYS A 216 -15.90 -7.42 -16.90
CA LYS A 216 -16.69 -8.02 -15.82
C LYS A 216 -16.14 -9.40 -15.47
N SER A 217 -16.46 -9.86 -14.25
CA SER A 217 -16.15 -11.20 -13.82
C SER A 217 -16.87 -12.27 -14.65
N VAL A 218 -16.50 -13.54 -14.47
CA VAL A 218 -17.16 -14.68 -15.15
C VAL A 218 -18.66 -14.77 -14.81
N ASN A 219 -19.07 -14.27 -13.65
CA ASN A 219 -20.47 -14.23 -13.22
C ASN A 219 -21.18 -12.91 -13.59
N GLY A 220 -20.54 -12.07 -14.40
CA GLY A 220 -21.11 -10.82 -14.89
C GLY A 220 -21.11 -9.65 -13.93
N LYS A 221 -20.43 -9.76 -12.77
CA LYS A 221 -20.31 -8.69 -11.77
C LYS A 221 -19.22 -7.69 -12.14
N LYS A 222 -19.25 -6.49 -11.48
CA LYS A 222 -18.12 -5.56 -11.46
C LYS A 222 -16.89 -6.29 -10.90
N ASP A 223 -15.74 -6.14 -11.54
CA ASP A 223 -14.51 -6.84 -11.18
C ASP A 223 -13.48 -5.84 -10.67
N PHE A 224 -13.34 -5.78 -9.35
CA PHE A 224 -12.33 -4.97 -8.65
C PHE A 224 -11.20 -5.87 -8.19
N TRP A 225 -9.99 -5.49 -8.56
CA TRP A 225 -8.80 -6.28 -8.30
C TRP A 225 -8.20 -5.96 -6.94
N ALA A 226 -8.13 -6.94 -6.04
CA ALA A 226 -7.71 -6.74 -4.65
C ALA A 226 -6.35 -6.03 -4.51
N ARG A 227 -5.32 -6.41 -5.29
CA ARG A 227 -4.03 -5.71 -5.26
C ARG A 227 -4.14 -4.28 -5.79
N GLY A 228 -4.97 -4.02 -6.80
CA GLY A 228 -5.22 -2.68 -7.32
C GLY A 228 -5.82 -1.76 -6.26
N ASP A 229 -6.92 -2.20 -5.63
CA ASP A 229 -7.53 -1.48 -4.51
C ASP A 229 -6.60 -1.39 -3.29
N GLY A 230 -5.78 -2.43 -3.07
CA GLY A 230 -4.77 -2.44 -2.02
C GLY A 230 -3.75 -1.32 -2.18
N TRP A 231 -3.23 -1.12 -3.39
CA TRP A 231 -2.36 0.01 -3.71
C TRP A 231 -3.01 1.36 -3.36
N VAL A 232 -4.27 1.54 -3.73
CA VAL A 232 -4.98 2.82 -3.52
C VAL A 232 -5.22 3.10 -2.04
N LEU A 233 -5.71 2.11 -1.27
CA LEU A 233 -5.95 2.30 0.17
C LEU A 233 -4.65 2.61 0.91
N ALA A 234 -3.57 1.91 0.59
CA ALA A 234 -2.26 2.18 1.16
C ALA A 234 -1.69 3.55 0.75
N ALA A 235 -1.91 3.98 -0.50
CA ALA A 235 -1.55 5.32 -0.95
C ALA A 235 -2.25 6.41 -0.16
N LEU A 236 -3.57 6.28 0.03
CA LEU A 236 -4.36 7.24 0.82
C LEU A 236 -3.87 7.32 2.27
N ALA A 237 -3.54 6.18 2.90
CA ALA A 237 -2.95 6.15 4.24
C ALA A 237 -1.61 6.91 4.29
N LYS A 238 -0.72 6.66 3.32
CA LYS A 238 0.59 7.33 3.23
C LYS A 238 0.45 8.83 2.96
N VAL A 239 -0.46 9.23 2.09
CA VAL A 239 -0.77 10.64 1.82
C VAL A 239 -1.26 11.33 3.09
N LEU A 240 -2.27 10.78 3.75
CA LEU A 240 -2.84 11.35 4.97
C LEU A 240 -1.85 11.41 6.14
N LYS A 241 -0.86 10.50 6.19
CA LYS A 241 0.25 10.51 7.15
C LYS A 241 1.13 11.75 6.99
N ASP A 242 1.35 12.21 5.77
CA ASP A 242 2.30 13.27 5.44
C ASP A 242 1.64 14.61 5.08
N LEU A 243 0.37 14.60 4.69
CA LEU A 243 -0.39 15.80 4.33
C LEU A 243 -0.65 16.68 5.55
N PRO A 244 -0.46 18.01 5.48
CA PRO A 244 -0.80 18.91 6.59
C PRO A 244 -2.25 18.80 7.03
N GLU A 245 -2.51 18.93 8.32
CA GLU A 245 -3.89 18.94 8.85
C GLU A 245 -4.72 20.11 8.33
N THR A 246 -4.05 21.19 7.93
CA THR A 246 -4.67 22.40 7.37
C THR A 246 -4.81 22.39 5.86
N ASP A 247 -4.43 21.31 5.18
CA ASP A 247 -4.58 21.22 3.73
C ASP A 247 -6.06 21.26 3.32
N GLN A 248 -6.37 22.10 2.33
CA GLN A 248 -7.73 22.36 1.90
C GLN A 248 -8.46 21.12 1.33
N TYR A 249 -7.74 20.13 0.83
CA TYR A 249 -8.28 18.92 0.23
C TYR A 249 -8.21 17.71 1.19
N ARG A 250 -7.65 17.88 2.39
CA ARG A 250 -7.45 16.77 3.34
C ARG A 250 -8.75 16.01 3.63
N GLN A 251 -9.88 16.72 3.75
CA GLN A 251 -11.17 16.07 4.05
C GLN A 251 -11.61 15.15 2.91
N GLU A 252 -11.36 15.50 1.65
CA GLU A 252 -11.70 14.65 0.51
C GLU A 252 -10.91 13.33 0.52
N TYR A 253 -9.62 13.37 0.91
CA TYR A 253 -8.81 12.16 1.09
C TYR A 253 -9.30 11.31 2.26
N ILE A 254 -9.73 11.94 3.37
CA ILE A 254 -10.30 11.23 4.53
C ILE A 254 -11.61 10.54 4.13
N ASP A 255 -12.53 11.25 3.49
CA ASP A 255 -13.81 10.70 3.06
C ASP A 255 -13.64 9.53 2.09
N ARG A 256 -12.71 9.66 1.15
CA ARG A 256 -12.35 8.59 0.21
C ARG A 256 -11.75 7.38 0.94
N PHE A 257 -10.82 7.61 1.85
CA PHE A 257 -10.20 6.56 2.66
C PHE A 257 -11.24 5.80 3.49
N GLN A 258 -12.14 6.50 4.16
CA GLN A 258 -13.19 5.90 4.99
C GLN A 258 -14.21 5.11 4.16
N THR A 259 -14.63 5.66 3.01
CA THR A 259 -15.56 4.98 2.09
C THR A 259 -14.92 3.70 1.57
N MET A 260 -13.68 3.77 1.12
CA MET A 260 -12.96 2.63 0.60
C MET A 260 -12.68 1.57 1.68
N ALA A 261 -12.31 1.98 2.90
CA ALA A 261 -12.11 1.09 4.04
C ALA A 261 -13.38 0.28 4.37
N LYS A 262 -14.56 0.92 4.30
CA LYS A 262 -15.85 0.24 4.48
C LYS A 262 -16.10 -0.81 3.41
N SER A 263 -15.91 -0.47 2.14
CA SER A 263 -16.10 -1.40 1.01
C SER A 263 -15.12 -2.57 1.07
N VAL A 264 -13.86 -2.29 1.35
CA VAL A 264 -12.82 -3.31 1.53
C VAL A 264 -13.17 -4.28 2.66
N ALA A 265 -13.56 -3.77 3.84
CA ALA A 265 -13.92 -4.62 4.97
C ALA A 265 -15.10 -5.56 4.66
N ALA A 266 -16.07 -5.09 3.87
CA ALA A 266 -17.22 -5.88 3.45
C ALA A 266 -16.86 -7.06 2.51
N CYS A 267 -15.72 -7.00 1.83
CA CYS A 267 -15.26 -8.04 0.90
C CYS A 267 -14.35 -9.11 1.55
N GLN A 268 -14.04 -8.98 2.85
CA GLN A 268 -13.15 -9.92 3.53
C GLN A 268 -13.77 -11.32 3.59
N GLN A 269 -12.98 -12.35 3.26
CA GLN A 269 -13.41 -13.74 3.40
C GLN A 269 -13.39 -14.18 4.89
N PRO A 270 -14.17 -15.19 5.26
CA PRO A 270 -14.23 -15.68 6.64
C PRO A 270 -12.85 -16.06 7.24
N GLU A 271 -11.94 -16.55 6.38
CA GLU A 271 -10.58 -16.98 6.73
C GLU A 271 -9.62 -15.79 6.94
N GLY A 272 -10.04 -14.54 6.61
CA GLY A 272 -9.32 -13.33 6.87
C GLY A 272 -8.57 -12.73 5.69
N TYR A 273 -8.50 -13.42 4.56
CA TYR A 273 -7.91 -12.89 3.32
C TYR A 273 -8.96 -12.20 2.43
N TRP A 274 -8.50 -11.58 1.34
CA TRP A 274 -9.32 -11.16 0.20
C TRP A 274 -8.97 -11.99 -1.03
N THR A 275 -10.00 -12.28 -1.83
CA THR A 275 -9.83 -12.92 -3.14
C THR A 275 -9.38 -11.90 -4.17
N ARG A 276 -8.77 -12.36 -5.25
CA ARG A 276 -8.27 -11.51 -6.35
C ARG A 276 -9.36 -10.62 -6.96
N SER A 277 -10.59 -11.15 -7.13
CA SER A 277 -11.78 -10.38 -7.48
C SER A 277 -12.59 -10.14 -6.20
N MET A 278 -12.74 -8.88 -5.80
CA MET A 278 -13.28 -8.53 -4.49
C MET A 278 -14.79 -8.78 -4.40
N LEU A 279 -15.56 -8.43 -5.43
CA LEU A 279 -17.02 -8.61 -5.42
C LEU A 279 -17.48 -9.96 -5.99
N ASP A 280 -16.58 -10.73 -6.55
CA ASP A 280 -16.87 -12.05 -7.09
C ASP A 280 -15.79 -13.08 -6.72
N PRO A 281 -15.81 -13.58 -5.47
CA PRO A 281 -14.82 -14.56 -4.99
C PRO A 281 -14.72 -15.83 -5.89
N GLU A 282 -15.80 -16.20 -6.56
CA GLU A 282 -15.85 -17.37 -7.44
C GLU A 282 -15.14 -17.14 -8.79
N HIS A 283 -14.94 -15.88 -9.19
CA HIS A 283 -14.22 -15.54 -10.42
C HIS A 283 -12.76 -16.00 -10.38
N ALA A 284 -12.10 -15.78 -9.25
CA ALA A 284 -10.71 -16.16 -9.02
C ALA A 284 -10.53 -16.57 -7.54
N PRO A 285 -10.98 -17.78 -7.17
CA PRO A 285 -11.06 -18.21 -5.77
C PRO A 285 -9.69 -18.39 -5.13
N GLY A 286 -9.69 -18.38 -3.81
CA GLY A 286 -8.50 -18.51 -2.98
C GLY A 286 -7.86 -17.17 -2.60
N PRO A 287 -6.88 -17.21 -1.70
CA PRO A 287 -6.29 -16.02 -1.12
C PRO A 287 -5.46 -15.21 -2.13
N GLU A 288 -5.37 -13.90 -1.88
CA GLU A 288 -4.44 -12.99 -2.51
C GLU A 288 -3.72 -12.17 -1.43
N THR A 289 -2.47 -12.53 -1.17
CA THR A 289 -1.73 -12.02 0.01
C THR A 289 -1.32 -10.56 -0.15
N SER A 290 -0.99 -10.08 -1.35
CA SER A 290 -0.53 -8.70 -1.52
C SER A 290 -1.65 -7.69 -1.22
N GLY A 291 -2.85 -7.88 -1.78
CA GLY A 291 -4.02 -7.07 -1.44
C GLY A 291 -4.38 -7.18 0.03
N THR A 292 -4.37 -8.40 0.58
CA THR A 292 -4.62 -8.65 2.01
C THR A 292 -3.66 -7.85 2.90
N ALA A 293 -2.37 -7.80 2.57
CA ALA A 293 -1.37 -7.05 3.33
C ALA A 293 -1.60 -5.53 3.24
N PHE A 294 -1.88 -5.00 2.05
CA PHE A 294 -2.20 -3.58 1.87
C PHE A 294 -3.47 -3.16 2.60
N PHE A 295 -4.53 -3.96 2.55
CA PHE A 295 -5.76 -3.68 3.28
C PHE A 295 -5.54 -3.71 4.79
N THR A 296 -4.79 -4.69 5.28
CA THR A 296 -4.42 -4.77 6.70
C THR A 296 -3.65 -3.52 7.14
N TYR A 297 -2.66 -3.09 6.35
CA TYR A 297 -1.90 -1.87 6.60
C TYR A 297 -2.80 -0.64 6.65
N GLY A 298 -3.63 -0.42 5.61
CA GLY A 298 -4.49 0.75 5.53
C GLY A 298 -5.51 0.82 6.67
N LEU A 299 -6.21 -0.29 6.95
CA LEU A 299 -7.19 -0.38 8.02
C LEU A 299 -6.55 -0.15 9.39
N LEU A 300 -5.40 -0.79 9.66
CA LEU A 300 -4.66 -0.61 10.92
C LEU A 300 -4.20 0.83 11.08
N TRP A 301 -3.66 1.44 10.02
CA TRP A 301 -3.24 2.84 10.03
C TRP A 301 -4.44 3.76 10.33
N GLY A 302 -5.58 3.54 9.69
CA GLY A 302 -6.79 4.32 9.91
C GLY A 302 -7.31 4.25 11.34
N MET A 303 -7.30 3.05 11.97
CA MET A 303 -7.66 2.89 13.38
C MET A 303 -6.68 3.63 14.31
N ASN A 304 -5.38 3.50 14.05
CA ASN A 304 -4.36 4.11 14.90
C ASN A 304 -4.34 5.64 14.83
N ASN A 305 -4.88 6.22 13.74
CA ASN A 305 -4.98 7.66 13.55
C ASN A 305 -6.41 8.21 13.77
N GLY A 306 -7.32 7.41 14.34
CA GLY A 306 -8.66 7.85 14.72
C GLY A 306 -9.62 8.10 13.54
N LEU A 307 -9.27 7.65 12.34
CA LEU A 307 -10.11 7.79 11.15
C LEU A 307 -11.10 6.63 10.98
N LEU A 308 -10.83 5.49 11.58
CA LEU A 308 -11.69 4.30 11.56
C LEU A 308 -12.03 3.87 12.98
N ASP A 309 -13.30 3.48 13.18
CA ASP A 309 -13.77 2.96 14.47
C ASP A 309 -13.10 1.62 14.80
N LYS A 310 -12.43 1.59 15.94
CA LYS A 310 -11.68 0.42 16.38
C LYS A 310 -12.57 -0.80 16.60
N ALA A 311 -13.77 -0.64 17.14
CA ALA A 311 -14.67 -1.76 17.41
C ALA A 311 -15.13 -2.44 16.11
N THR A 312 -15.31 -1.67 15.05
CA THR A 312 -15.70 -2.17 13.72
C THR A 312 -14.55 -2.85 12.98
N TYR A 313 -13.36 -2.24 12.96
CA TYR A 313 -12.29 -2.68 12.06
C TYR A 313 -11.23 -3.58 12.70
N GLN A 314 -11.09 -3.58 14.02
CA GLN A 314 -10.13 -4.48 14.70
C GLN A 314 -10.39 -5.96 14.41
N PRO A 315 -11.65 -6.48 14.43
CA PRO A 315 -11.89 -7.88 14.07
C PRO A 315 -11.45 -8.21 12.63
N VAL A 316 -11.62 -7.28 11.69
CA VAL A 316 -11.19 -7.44 10.29
C VAL A 316 -9.67 -7.54 10.21
N VAL A 317 -8.96 -6.59 10.83
CA VAL A 317 -7.49 -6.58 10.87
C VAL A 317 -6.92 -7.81 11.55
N MET A 318 -7.52 -8.26 12.67
CA MET A 318 -7.03 -9.44 13.40
C MET A 318 -7.20 -10.74 12.62
N LYS A 319 -8.27 -10.89 11.86
CA LYS A 319 -8.44 -12.05 10.95
C LYS A 319 -7.38 -12.02 9.84
N ALA A 320 -7.16 -10.84 9.23
CA ALA A 320 -6.15 -10.68 8.19
C ALA A 320 -4.74 -10.93 8.72
N TRP A 321 -4.39 -10.39 9.88
CA TRP A 321 -3.11 -10.64 10.54
C TRP A 321 -2.89 -12.13 10.82
N ASN A 322 -3.91 -12.82 11.33
CA ASN A 322 -3.84 -14.27 11.55
C ASN A 322 -3.57 -15.01 10.22
N TYR A 323 -4.27 -14.68 9.14
CA TYR A 323 -4.01 -15.26 7.82
C TYR A 323 -2.57 -14.98 7.36
N LEU A 324 -2.12 -13.72 7.44
CA LEU A 324 -0.80 -13.31 7.01
C LEU A 324 0.32 -14.06 7.75
N THR A 325 0.16 -14.29 9.07
CA THR A 325 1.21 -14.88 9.90
C THR A 325 1.17 -16.41 10.01
N THR A 326 0.00 -17.02 9.78
CA THR A 326 -0.16 -18.48 9.95
C THR A 326 -0.33 -19.25 8.65
N VAL A 327 -0.72 -18.57 7.56
CA VAL A 327 -0.95 -19.18 6.25
C VAL A 327 0.01 -18.62 5.19
N ALA A 328 0.06 -17.29 5.03
CA ALA A 328 0.89 -16.65 4.01
C ALA A 328 2.38 -16.72 4.32
N LEU A 329 2.77 -16.47 5.57
CA LEU A 329 4.16 -16.53 6.02
C LEU A 329 4.64 -17.98 6.13
N GLN A 330 5.58 -18.35 5.27
CA GLN A 330 6.17 -19.68 5.23
C GLN A 330 7.24 -19.88 6.33
N PRO A 331 7.59 -21.13 6.67
CA PRO A 331 8.57 -21.41 7.72
C PRO A 331 9.95 -20.77 7.50
N ASP A 332 10.37 -20.58 6.25
CA ASP A 332 11.64 -19.97 5.86
C ASP A 332 11.61 -18.43 5.85
N GLY A 333 10.45 -17.80 6.00
CA GLY A 333 10.26 -16.35 5.98
C GLY A 333 9.71 -15.82 4.65
N ARG A 334 9.54 -16.65 3.65
CA ARG A 334 8.91 -16.31 2.38
C ARG A 334 7.41 -16.03 2.59
N ILE A 335 6.88 -15.10 1.82
CA ILE A 335 5.44 -14.86 1.74
C ILE A 335 4.89 -15.63 0.53
N GLY A 336 3.95 -16.53 0.77
CA GLY A 336 3.26 -17.28 -0.27
C GLY A 336 1.87 -16.72 -0.58
N TYR A 337 1.18 -17.37 -1.50
CA TYR A 337 -0.17 -17.01 -1.95
C TYR A 337 -0.26 -15.59 -2.54
N VAL A 338 0.84 -15.11 -3.14
CA VAL A 338 0.89 -13.82 -3.84
C VAL A 338 0.54 -14.06 -5.30
N GLN A 339 -0.46 -13.37 -5.82
CA GLN A 339 -0.73 -13.40 -7.24
C GLN A 339 0.52 -12.93 -8.01
N PRO A 340 0.97 -13.65 -9.05
CA PRO A 340 2.04 -13.18 -9.93
C PRO A 340 1.77 -11.77 -10.48
N ILE A 341 2.82 -11.12 -11.03
CA ILE A 341 2.68 -9.80 -11.66
C ILE A 341 1.53 -9.84 -12.68
N GLY A 342 0.64 -8.87 -12.59
CA GLY A 342 -0.56 -8.80 -13.40
C GLY A 342 -1.34 -7.51 -13.15
N GLU A 343 -2.48 -7.39 -13.80
CA GLU A 343 -3.30 -6.17 -13.80
C GLU A 343 -4.81 -6.45 -13.53
N LYS A 344 -5.18 -7.69 -13.21
CA LYS A 344 -6.56 -8.10 -12.94
C LYS A 344 -6.64 -9.46 -12.25
N ALA A 345 -7.81 -9.82 -11.75
CA ALA A 345 -8.12 -11.19 -11.38
C ALA A 345 -8.14 -12.08 -12.63
N ILE A 346 -7.50 -13.26 -12.56
CA ILE A 346 -7.42 -14.20 -13.68
C ILE A 346 -8.08 -15.52 -13.25
N PRO A 347 -9.20 -15.92 -13.91
CA PRO A 347 -9.84 -17.19 -13.63
C PRO A 347 -8.90 -18.37 -13.87
N GLY A 348 -8.91 -19.36 -12.98
CA GLY A 348 -8.10 -20.57 -13.10
C GLY A 348 -6.59 -20.37 -12.85
N GLN A 349 -6.12 -19.16 -12.57
CA GLN A 349 -4.74 -18.94 -12.17
C GLN A 349 -4.48 -19.59 -10.80
N VAL A 350 -3.48 -20.47 -10.76
CA VAL A 350 -3.05 -21.09 -9.50
C VAL A 350 -2.25 -20.08 -8.68
N VAL A 351 -2.66 -19.91 -7.43
CA VAL A 351 -1.94 -19.12 -6.43
C VAL A 351 -1.86 -19.96 -5.16
N ASP A 352 -0.68 -20.37 -4.79
CA ASP A 352 -0.41 -21.29 -3.69
C ASP A 352 0.74 -20.81 -2.79
N ALA A 353 1.15 -21.65 -1.85
CA ALA A 353 2.24 -21.33 -0.93
C ALA A 353 3.59 -21.02 -1.61
N ASN A 354 3.76 -21.37 -2.88
CA ASN A 354 4.99 -21.15 -3.65
C ASN A 354 4.90 -19.94 -4.59
N SER A 355 3.75 -19.32 -4.68
CA SER A 355 3.49 -18.15 -5.53
C SER A 355 3.95 -16.86 -4.88
#